data_a9ec49b64b190539a7b925206601af38
#
_entry.id   a9ec49b64b190539a7b925206601af38
#
_cell.length_a   1.000
_cell.length_b   1.000
_cell.length_c   1.000
_cell.angle_alpha   90.00
_cell.angle_beta   90.00
_cell.angle_gamma   90.00
#
_symmetry.space_group_name_H-M   'P 1'
#
loop_
_entity.id
_entity.type
_entity.pdbx_description
1 polymer ?
#
loop_
_entity_poly.entity_id
_entity_poly.type
_entity_poly.pdbx_seq_one_letter_code
_entity_poly.pdbx_strand_id
1 'polypeptide(L)'
;MKILALELSTARGSLAWLDEAVADLAREWPNDRKNSAAFFESLHAAMDKFGAPDTIIVGLGPGSYAGTRIAISAAIGLQVSAGATLIGFPSISAMEHDANEYCVIGDARRKSFFFARIRANNLVEGPTLFSESELKSKLNAIEIAMPVFTSDSLPQFGRAQLCFPSALVLARLAREPHRSFSLPPLEPIYLREPHVTMPK
;
A
#
# COMPACT_ATOMS: atom_id res chain seq x y z
N MET A 1 -19.23 -1.63 12.36
CA MET A 1 -17.77 -1.90 12.48
C MET A 1 -17.01 -0.70 11.98
N LYS A 2 -16.16 -0.13 12.82
CA LYS A 2 -15.33 1.06 12.53
C LYS A 2 -13.96 0.62 12.03
N ILE A 3 -13.61 0.98 10.81
CA ILE A 3 -12.34 0.61 10.17
C ILE A 3 -11.53 1.86 9.90
N LEU A 4 -10.30 1.90 10.40
CA LEU A 4 -9.27 2.86 10.04
C LEU A 4 -8.27 2.19 9.08
N ALA A 5 -8.06 2.79 7.91
CA ALA A 5 -7.07 2.32 6.95
C ALA A 5 -5.95 3.34 6.75
N LEU A 6 -4.71 2.86 6.67
CA LEU A 6 -3.50 3.67 6.53
C LEU A 6 -2.68 3.18 5.34
N GLU A 7 -2.36 4.08 4.39
CA GLU A 7 -1.54 3.77 3.23
C GLU A 7 -0.47 4.85 3.02
N LEU A 8 0.80 4.47 3.17
CA LEU A 8 1.96 5.37 3.08
C LEU A 8 3.10 4.79 2.25
N SER A 9 2.84 3.74 1.46
CA SER A 9 3.89 3.04 0.72
C SER A 9 4.40 3.78 -0.52
N THR A 10 3.72 4.85 -0.96
CA THR A 10 4.06 5.58 -2.20
C THR A 10 4.23 7.07 -1.97
N ALA A 11 4.42 7.82 -3.06
CA ALA A 11 4.47 9.28 -3.04
C ALA A 11 3.10 9.94 -2.77
N ARG A 12 2.01 9.17 -2.79
CA ARG A 12 0.67 9.58 -2.33
C ARG A 12 0.37 8.84 -1.05
N GLY A 13 0.21 9.56 0.05
CA GLY A 13 -0.29 9.02 1.31
C GLY A 13 -1.80 9.11 1.37
N SER A 14 -2.45 8.16 2.01
CA SER A 14 -3.89 8.21 2.23
C SER A 14 -4.30 7.59 3.57
N LEU A 15 -5.43 8.07 4.08
CA LEU A 15 -6.14 7.57 5.25
C LEU A 15 -7.62 7.44 4.92
N ALA A 16 -8.25 6.36 5.34
CA ALA A 16 -9.69 6.23 5.24
C ALA A 16 -10.31 5.76 6.56
N TRP A 17 -11.52 6.21 6.81
CA TRP A 17 -12.37 5.76 7.89
C TRP A 17 -13.68 5.27 7.30
N LEU A 18 -14.03 4.02 7.56
CA LEU A 18 -15.32 3.46 7.20
C LEU A 18 -16.11 3.09 8.46
N ASP A 19 -17.37 3.54 8.50
CA ASP A 19 -18.32 3.21 9.56
C ASP A 19 -19.72 3.12 8.96
N GLU A 20 -20.53 2.16 9.40
CA GLU A 20 -21.90 2.00 8.94
C GLU A 20 -22.84 3.12 9.43
N ALA A 21 -22.46 3.79 10.52
CA ALA A 21 -23.28 4.81 11.17
C ALA A 21 -23.02 6.24 10.68
N VAL A 22 -21.90 6.48 10.00
CA VAL A 22 -21.49 7.82 9.55
C VAL A 22 -20.95 7.79 8.13
N ALA A 23 -20.92 8.96 7.48
CA ALA A 23 -20.34 9.06 6.14
C ALA A 23 -18.84 8.67 6.15
N ASP A 24 -18.44 7.91 5.17
CA ASP A 24 -17.05 7.52 4.95
C ASP A 24 -16.14 8.75 4.84
N LEU A 25 -14.97 8.68 5.44
CA LEU A 25 -13.92 9.68 5.25
C LEU A 25 -12.79 9.06 4.43
N ALA A 26 -12.35 9.76 3.38
CA ALA A 26 -11.09 9.49 2.71
C ALA A 26 -10.29 10.79 2.62
N ARG A 27 -9.00 10.71 2.91
CA ARG A 27 -8.05 11.82 2.79
C ARG A 27 -6.81 11.34 2.07
N GLU A 28 -6.29 12.21 1.21
CA GLU A 28 -5.06 11.98 0.46
C GLU A 28 -4.17 13.20 0.56
N TRP A 29 -2.86 12.99 0.47
CA TRP A 29 -1.86 14.06 0.47
C TRP A 29 -0.60 13.62 -0.27
N PRO A 30 0.20 14.58 -0.78
CA PRO A 30 1.55 14.29 -1.23
C PRO A 30 2.38 13.75 -0.05
N ASN A 31 2.88 12.52 -0.19
CA ASN A 31 3.63 11.87 0.88
C ASN A 31 5.13 12.13 0.69
N ASP A 32 5.59 13.29 1.16
CA ASP A 32 7.01 13.65 1.15
C ASP A 32 7.76 12.83 2.22
N ARG A 33 8.82 12.17 1.80
CA ARG A 33 9.67 11.38 2.69
C ARG A 33 10.33 12.18 3.83
N LYS A 34 10.35 13.49 3.74
CA LYS A 34 10.95 14.39 4.73
C LYS A 34 9.97 14.90 5.78
N ASN A 35 8.67 14.77 5.53
CA ASN A 35 7.65 15.35 6.39
C ASN A 35 6.44 14.40 6.53
N SER A 36 6.23 13.90 7.74
CA SER A 36 5.06 13.09 8.08
C SER A 36 3.93 13.88 8.74
N ALA A 37 4.01 15.20 8.80
CA ALA A 37 3.02 16.04 9.49
C ALA A 37 1.61 15.82 8.94
N ALA A 38 1.42 15.84 7.62
CA ALA A 38 0.12 15.66 6.99
C ALA A 38 -0.54 14.31 7.35
N PHE A 39 0.27 13.26 7.52
CA PHE A 39 -0.21 11.97 8.03
C PHE A 39 -0.73 12.08 9.46
N PHE A 40 0.07 12.60 10.39
CA PHE A 40 -0.32 12.69 11.80
C PHE A 40 -1.46 13.67 12.03
N GLU A 41 -1.52 14.79 11.30
CA GLU A 41 -2.66 15.71 11.31
C GLU A 41 -3.95 15.03 10.84
N SER A 42 -3.88 14.26 9.75
CA SER A 42 -5.01 13.51 9.24
C SER A 42 -5.48 12.42 10.21
N LEU A 43 -4.53 11.73 10.82
CA LEU A 43 -4.79 10.69 11.80
C LEU A 43 -5.44 11.27 13.06
N HIS A 44 -4.88 12.35 13.60
CA HIS A 44 -5.42 13.05 14.77
C HIS A 44 -6.85 13.53 14.52
N ALA A 45 -7.08 14.21 13.38
CA ALA A 45 -8.41 14.68 13.00
C ALA A 45 -9.43 13.55 12.83
N ALA A 46 -9.02 12.38 12.34
CA ALA A 46 -9.88 11.21 12.23
C ALA A 46 -10.22 10.64 13.61
N MET A 47 -9.23 10.50 14.50
CA MET A 47 -9.41 10.01 15.85
C MET A 47 -10.29 10.95 16.70
N ASP A 48 -10.09 12.25 16.61
CA ASP A 48 -10.91 13.25 17.31
C ASP A 48 -12.36 13.22 16.85
N LYS A 49 -12.58 13.02 15.54
CA LYS A 49 -13.93 13.04 14.97
C LYS A 49 -14.70 11.75 15.22
N PHE A 50 -14.06 10.60 15.12
CA PHE A 50 -14.73 9.30 15.07
C PHE A 50 -14.43 8.40 16.28
N GLY A 51 -13.43 8.75 17.08
CA GLY A 51 -13.01 7.98 18.25
C GLY A 51 -12.17 6.75 17.89
N ALA A 52 -12.22 5.72 18.71
CA ALA A 52 -11.43 4.50 18.54
C ALA A 52 -11.99 3.61 17.42
N PRO A 53 -11.14 3.06 16.51
CA PRO A 53 -11.55 2.07 15.54
C PRO A 53 -11.68 0.67 16.17
N ASP A 54 -12.53 -0.18 15.56
CA ASP A 54 -12.60 -1.61 15.89
C ASP A 54 -11.48 -2.39 15.17
N THR A 55 -11.17 -1.96 13.95
CA THR A 55 -10.15 -2.59 13.10
C THR A 55 -9.25 -1.52 12.47
N ILE A 56 -7.95 -1.80 12.43
CA ILE A 56 -6.94 -0.99 11.74
C ILE A 56 -6.34 -1.86 10.65
N ILE A 57 -6.37 -1.39 9.40
CA ILE A 57 -5.70 -2.04 8.26
C ILE A 57 -4.58 -1.15 7.74
N VAL A 58 -3.42 -1.75 7.49
CA VAL A 58 -2.22 -1.04 7.01
C VAL A 58 -1.74 -1.62 5.70
N GLY A 59 -1.43 -0.74 4.74
CA GLY A 59 -0.72 -1.11 3.52
C GLY A 59 0.74 -1.46 3.82
N LEU A 60 1.16 -2.67 3.44
CA LEU A 60 2.49 -3.21 3.75
C LEU A 60 3.52 -2.95 2.64
N GLY A 61 3.17 -2.24 1.57
CA GLY A 61 4.02 -2.06 0.40
C GLY A 61 3.84 -3.18 -0.65
N PRO A 62 4.84 -3.45 -1.51
CA PRO A 62 6.17 -2.84 -1.52
C PRO A 62 6.15 -1.35 -1.90
N GLY A 63 7.16 -0.60 -1.41
CA GLY A 63 7.26 0.82 -1.72
C GLY A 63 8.20 1.60 -0.79
N SER A 64 7.73 2.73 -0.26
CA SER A 64 8.50 3.58 0.64
C SER A 64 8.82 2.89 1.97
N TYR A 65 10.09 2.58 2.18
CA TYR A 65 10.58 1.97 3.42
C TYR A 65 10.17 2.77 4.67
N ALA A 66 10.38 4.07 4.65
CA ALA A 66 10.05 4.93 5.80
C ALA A 66 8.53 5.07 5.98
N GLY A 67 7.78 5.33 4.89
CA GLY A 67 6.34 5.52 4.94
C GLY A 67 5.61 4.30 5.51
N THR A 68 5.89 3.11 4.98
CA THR A 68 5.27 1.87 5.47
C THR A 68 5.54 1.63 6.96
N ARG A 69 6.78 1.88 7.42
CA ARG A 69 7.13 1.72 8.84
C ARG A 69 6.44 2.74 9.74
N ILE A 70 6.30 3.98 9.29
CA ILE A 70 5.54 5.02 10.01
C ILE A 70 4.09 4.57 10.19
N ALA A 71 3.45 4.09 9.11
CA ALA A 71 2.07 3.61 9.18
C ALA A 71 1.91 2.42 10.13
N ILE A 72 2.79 1.42 10.04
CA ILE A 72 2.78 0.25 10.95
C ILE A 72 3.00 0.69 12.41
N SER A 73 3.97 1.57 12.68
CA SER A 73 4.27 2.02 14.05
C SER A 73 3.09 2.80 14.65
N ALA A 74 2.47 3.69 13.88
CA ALA A 74 1.28 4.42 14.32
C ALA A 74 0.10 3.46 14.59
N ALA A 75 -0.10 2.48 13.71
CA ALA A 75 -1.14 1.47 13.86
C ALA A 75 -0.95 0.60 15.11
N ILE A 76 0.28 0.19 15.42
CA ILE A 76 0.61 -0.55 16.65
C ILE A 76 0.30 0.31 17.89
N GLY A 77 0.66 1.59 17.88
CA GLY A 77 0.34 2.50 18.99
C GLY A 77 -1.18 2.62 19.21
N LEU A 78 -1.94 2.75 18.14
CA LEU A 78 -3.41 2.77 18.21
C LEU A 78 -4.00 1.43 18.63
N GLN A 79 -3.48 0.32 18.15
CA GLN A 79 -3.90 -1.02 18.58
C GLN A 79 -3.79 -1.17 20.11
N VAL A 80 -2.65 -0.78 20.66
CA VAL A 80 -2.41 -0.88 22.11
C VAL A 80 -3.36 0.04 22.89
N SER A 81 -3.61 1.26 22.42
CA SER A 81 -4.45 2.24 23.13
C SER A 81 -5.94 1.98 22.98
N ALA A 82 -6.40 1.48 21.83
CA ALA A 82 -7.81 1.29 21.52
C ALA A 82 -8.30 -0.16 21.66
N GLY A 83 -7.39 -1.14 21.79
CA GLY A 83 -7.73 -2.56 21.76
C GLY A 83 -8.25 -3.05 20.39
N ALA A 84 -7.92 -2.31 19.31
CA ALA A 84 -8.39 -2.60 17.97
C ALA A 84 -7.75 -3.86 17.39
N THR A 85 -8.44 -4.54 16.47
CA THR A 85 -7.84 -5.58 15.64
C THR A 85 -6.89 -4.93 14.63
N LEU A 86 -5.62 -5.36 14.58
CA LEU A 86 -4.64 -4.87 13.61
C LEU A 86 -4.40 -5.91 12.53
N ILE A 87 -4.52 -5.49 11.26
CA ILE A 87 -4.29 -6.34 10.08
C ILE A 87 -3.45 -5.57 9.05
N GLY A 88 -2.74 -6.31 8.20
CA GLY A 88 -1.95 -5.76 7.11
C GLY A 88 -2.33 -6.37 5.76
N PHE A 89 -2.13 -5.62 4.69
CA PHE A 89 -2.39 -6.07 3.33
C PHE A 89 -1.37 -5.52 2.33
N PRO A 90 -1.00 -6.25 1.26
CA PRO A 90 -0.09 -5.72 0.25
C PRO A 90 -0.68 -4.46 -0.40
N SER A 91 0.03 -3.33 -0.34
CA SER A 91 -0.43 -2.06 -0.92
C SER A 91 -0.73 -2.17 -2.42
N ILE A 92 0.09 -2.91 -3.16
CA ILE A 92 -0.08 -3.14 -4.59
C ILE A 92 -1.34 -3.95 -4.95
N SER A 93 -1.95 -4.61 -3.98
CA SER A 93 -3.24 -5.30 -4.13
C SER A 93 -4.45 -4.40 -3.85
N ALA A 94 -4.22 -3.15 -3.43
CA ALA A 94 -5.24 -2.16 -3.12
C ALA A 94 -5.10 -0.90 -3.98
N MET A 95 -4.74 -1.06 -5.26
CA MET A 95 -4.64 0.03 -6.23
C MET A 95 -6.03 0.61 -6.53
N GLU A 96 -6.10 1.91 -6.81
CA GLU A 96 -7.36 2.63 -7.06
C GLU A 96 -7.79 2.54 -8.53
N HIS A 97 -8.44 1.44 -8.91
CA HIS A 97 -8.97 1.19 -10.26
C HIS A 97 -10.07 0.12 -10.22
N ASP A 98 -10.72 -0.12 -11.38
CA ASP A 98 -11.84 -1.07 -11.51
C ASP A 98 -11.47 -2.41 -12.16
N ALA A 99 -10.21 -2.60 -12.57
CA ALA A 99 -9.79 -3.85 -13.23
C ALA A 99 -9.73 -5.01 -12.23
N ASN A 100 -10.36 -6.14 -12.58
CA ASN A 100 -10.32 -7.35 -11.74
C ASN A 100 -8.96 -8.04 -11.75
N GLU A 101 -8.19 -7.88 -12.84
CA GLU A 101 -6.84 -8.42 -12.97
C GLU A 101 -5.91 -7.38 -13.60
N TYR A 102 -4.70 -7.25 -13.06
CA TYR A 102 -3.72 -6.25 -13.47
C TYR A 102 -2.31 -6.63 -13.05
N CYS A 103 -1.34 -5.97 -13.67
CA CYS A 103 0.05 -6.04 -13.26
C CYS A 103 0.48 -4.74 -12.57
N VAL A 104 1.39 -4.83 -11.62
CA VAL A 104 2.03 -3.67 -11.00
C VAL A 104 3.53 -3.77 -11.21
N ILE A 105 4.12 -2.66 -11.62
CA ILE A 105 5.58 -2.49 -11.69
C ILE A 105 6.00 -1.28 -10.86
N GLY A 106 7.23 -1.29 -10.36
CA GLY A 106 7.76 -0.14 -9.64
C GLY A 106 9.28 -0.15 -9.55
N ASP A 107 9.84 0.99 -9.15
CA ASP A 107 11.30 1.16 -8.98
C ASP A 107 11.78 0.47 -7.69
N ALA A 108 12.53 -0.61 -7.84
CA ALA A 108 13.17 -1.32 -6.74
C ALA A 108 14.59 -0.81 -6.44
N ARG A 109 14.96 0.37 -6.98
CA ARG A 109 16.28 1.00 -6.88
C ARG A 109 17.40 0.21 -7.55
N ARG A 110 18.56 0.83 -7.65
CA ARG A 110 19.79 0.20 -8.24
C ARG A 110 19.55 -0.39 -9.62
N LYS A 111 18.81 0.35 -10.48
CA LYS A 111 18.47 -0.07 -11.86
C LYS A 111 17.69 -1.40 -11.93
N SER A 112 16.93 -1.70 -10.89
CA SER A 112 16.03 -2.85 -10.87
C SER A 112 14.59 -2.40 -10.65
N PHE A 113 13.68 -3.19 -11.15
CA PHE A 113 12.25 -2.94 -11.08
C PHE A 113 11.57 -4.19 -10.53
N PHE A 114 10.48 -4.01 -9.82
CA PHE A 114 9.67 -5.16 -9.43
C PHE A 114 8.48 -5.33 -10.39
N PHE A 115 8.02 -6.55 -10.46
CA PHE A 115 6.79 -6.93 -11.14
C PHE A 115 5.94 -7.78 -10.21
N ALA A 116 4.64 -7.52 -10.20
CA ALA A 116 3.64 -8.34 -9.53
C ALA A 116 2.39 -8.45 -10.40
N ARG A 117 1.63 -9.53 -10.26
CA ARG A 117 0.32 -9.73 -10.89
C ARG A 117 -0.73 -9.95 -9.81
N ILE A 118 -1.82 -9.23 -9.93
CA ILE A 118 -2.91 -9.23 -8.96
C ILE A 118 -4.20 -9.65 -9.67
N ARG A 119 -5.01 -10.48 -9.01
CA ARG A 119 -6.35 -10.86 -9.46
C ARG A 119 -7.32 -10.82 -8.28
N ALA A 120 -8.45 -10.12 -8.44
CA ALA A 120 -9.45 -9.91 -7.38
C ALA A 120 -8.80 -9.44 -6.07
N ASN A 121 -7.87 -8.47 -6.16
CA ASN A 121 -7.05 -7.94 -5.07
C ASN A 121 -6.15 -8.97 -4.35
N ASN A 122 -5.97 -10.17 -4.90
CA ASN A 122 -5.01 -11.15 -4.39
C ASN A 122 -3.73 -11.14 -5.23
N LEU A 123 -2.59 -11.20 -4.55
CA LEU A 123 -1.29 -11.36 -5.19
C LEU A 123 -1.18 -12.78 -5.76
N VAL A 124 -1.13 -12.92 -7.09
CA VAL A 124 -1.05 -14.22 -7.77
C VAL A 124 0.35 -14.50 -8.33
N GLU A 125 1.19 -13.45 -8.50
CA GLU A 125 2.58 -13.59 -8.92
C GLU A 125 3.43 -12.44 -8.35
N GLY A 126 4.64 -12.74 -7.89
CA GLY A 126 5.62 -11.78 -7.38
C GLY A 126 5.34 -11.30 -5.94
N PRO A 127 5.84 -10.12 -5.53
CA PRO A 127 6.71 -9.24 -6.32
C PRO A 127 8.11 -9.84 -6.57
N THR A 128 8.56 -9.81 -7.83
CA THR A 128 9.86 -10.34 -8.27
C THR A 128 10.67 -9.23 -8.93
N LEU A 129 12.00 -9.26 -8.75
CA LEU A 129 12.90 -8.26 -9.28
C LEU A 129 13.39 -8.60 -10.68
N PHE A 130 13.49 -7.58 -11.53
CA PHE A 130 13.95 -7.64 -12.92
C PHE A 130 14.89 -6.49 -13.22
N SER A 131 15.79 -6.69 -14.17
CA SER A 131 16.44 -5.60 -14.89
C SER A 131 15.44 -4.91 -15.83
N GLU A 132 15.78 -3.75 -16.37
CA GLU A 132 14.93 -3.04 -17.32
C GLU A 132 14.62 -3.87 -18.57
N SER A 133 15.62 -4.54 -19.14
CA SER A 133 15.46 -5.36 -20.33
C SER A 133 14.59 -6.59 -20.09
N GLU A 134 14.78 -7.28 -18.98
CA GLU A 134 13.97 -8.43 -18.60
C GLU A 134 12.52 -8.03 -18.35
N LEU A 135 12.28 -6.91 -17.65
CA LEU A 135 10.92 -6.42 -17.41
C LEU A 135 10.23 -5.99 -18.72
N LYS A 136 10.94 -5.32 -19.64
CA LYS A 136 10.40 -5.02 -20.98
C LYS A 136 9.99 -6.28 -21.72
N SER A 137 10.83 -7.31 -21.71
CA SER A 137 10.53 -8.60 -22.34
C SER A 137 9.31 -9.26 -21.70
N LYS A 138 9.21 -9.25 -20.36
CA LYS A 138 8.07 -9.78 -19.62
C LYS A 138 6.76 -9.03 -19.97
N LEU A 139 6.79 -7.69 -20.00
CA LEU A 139 5.62 -6.87 -20.34
C LEU A 139 5.17 -7.07 -21.79
N ASN A 140 6.08 -7.32 -22.72
CA ASN A 140 5.76 -7.64 -24.12
C ASN A 140 5.12 -9.01 -24.28
N ALA A 141 5.39 -9.96 -23.39
CA ALA A 141 4.77 -11.29 -23.38
C ALA A 141 3.38 -11.32 -22.73
N ILE A 142 2.98 -10.25 -22.05
CA ILE A 142 1.65 -10.14 -21.43
C ILE A 142 0.67 -9.56 -22.45
N GLU A 143 -0.56 -10.06 -22.46
CA GLU A 143 -1.65 -9.57 -23.31
C GLU A 143 -1.75 -8.04 -23.28
N ILE A 144 -1.96 -7.43 -24.44
CA ILE A 144 -2.06 -5.96 -24.56
C ILE A 144 -3.20 -5.39 -23.72
N ALA A 145 -4.30 -6.13 -23.60
CA ALA A 145 -5.48 -5.73 -22.82
C ALA A 145 -5.25 -5.76 -21.29
N MET A 146 -4.19 -6.44 -20.80
CA MET A 146 -3.88 -6.50 -19.37
C MET A 146 -3.38 -5.14 -18.89
N PRO A 147 -4.08 -4.48 -17.96
CA PRO A 147 -3.61 -3.22 -17.37
C PRO A 147 -2.28 -3.39 -16.65
N VAL A 148 -1.39 -2.41 -16.80
CA VAL A 148 -0.13 -2.32 -16.08
C VAL A 148 -0.09 -1.01 -15.33
N PHE A 149 -0.01 -1.06 -14.01
CA PHE A 149 0.01 0.11 -13.13
C PHE A 149 1.38 0.31 -12.49
N THR A 150 1.65 1.56 -12.15
CA THR A 150 2.82 1.96 -11.38
C THR A 150 2.49 3.17 -10.52
N SER A 151 3.09 3.28 -9.34
CA SER A 151 3.04 4.51 -8.52
C SER A 151 4.32 5.36 -8.67
N ASP A 152 5.22 4.95 -9.54
CA ASP A 152 6.47 5.65 -9.83
C ASP A 152 6.45 6.29 -11.22
N SER A 153 7.25 7.35 -11.42
CA SER A 153 7.49 7.89 -12.76
C SER A 153 8.46 6.98 -13.51
N LEU A 154 7.94 6.15 -14.41
CA LEU A 154 8.68 5.14 -15.17
C LEU A 154 8.47 5.31 -16.69
N PRO A 155 8.95 6.42 -17.29
CA PRO A 155 8.68 6.74 -18.70
C PRO A 155 9.23 5.70 -19.69
N GLN A 156 10.23 4.89 -19.29
CA GLN A 156 10.80 3.80 -20.09
C GLN A 156 9.85 2.61 -20.26
N PHE A 157 8.76 2.54 -19.51
CA PHE A 157 7.71 1.51 -19.61
C PHE A 157 6.40 2.14 -20.07
N GLY A 158 6.29 2.44 -21.36
CA GLY A 158 5.17 3.20 -21.94
C GLY A 158 3.76 2.59 -21.77
N ARG A 159 3.66 1.30 -21.39
CA ARG A 159 2.37 0.66 -21.04
C ARG A 159 1.91 0.97 -19.61
N ALA A 160 2.83 1.39 -18.75
CA ALA A 160 2.51 1.61 -17.35
C ALA A 160 1.70 2.89 -17.15
N GLN A 161 0.55 2.76 -16.52
CA GLN A 161 -0.32 3.87 -16.15
C GLN A 161 -0.11 4.23 -14.70
N LEU A 162 -0.06 5.53 -14.39
CA LEU A 162 0.09 6.01 -13.02
C LEU A 162 -1.17 5.69 -12.22
N CYS A 163 -1.01 4.91 -11.17
CA CYS A 163 -2.06 4.53 -10.25
C CYS A 163 -1.46 4.36 -8.85
N PHE A 164 -2.22 4.65 -7.81
CA PHE A 164 -1.73 4.59 -6.45
C PHE A 164 -2.56 3.62 -5.61
N PRO A 165 -1.95 2.95 -4.61
CA PRO A 165 -2.70 2.28 -3.57
C PRO A 165 -3.55 3.27 -2.79
N SER A 166 -4.72 2.85 -2.33
CA SER A 166 -5.69 3.70 -1.64
C SER A 166 -6.09 3.10 -0.29
N ALA A 167 -6.04 3.92 0.75
CA ALA A 167 -6.57 3.54 2.07
C ALA A 167 -8.06 3.23 2.00
N LEU A 168 -8.83 3.88 1.12
CA LEU A 168 -10.25 3.58 0.95
C LEU A 168 -10.46 2.17 0.39
N VAL A 169 -9.64 1.75 -0.57
CA VAL A 169 -9.67 0.38 -1.10
C VAL A 169 -9.30 -0.61 0.00
N LEU A 170 -8.23 -0.36 0.77
CA LEU A 170 -7.86 -1.19 1.93
C LEU A 170 -9.01 -1.34 2.92
N ALA A 171 -9.68 -0.24 3.28
CA ALA A 171 -10.79 -0.27 4.22
C ALA A 171 -11.99 -1.08 3.71
N ARG A 172 -12.29 -1.00 2.40
CA ARG A 172 -13.34 -1.82 1.78
C ARG A 172 -12.98 -3.30 1.79
N LEU A 173 -11.73 -3.64 1.48
CA LEU A 173 -11.24 -5.02 1.54
C LEU A 173 -11.32 -5.60 2.96
N ALA A 174 -11.07 -4.80 4.00
CA ALA A 174 -11.18 -5.21 5.39
C ALA A 174 -12.61 -5.60 5.82
N ARG A 175 -13.64 -5.24 5.05
CA ARG A 175 -15.02 -5.68 5.26
C ARG A 175 -15.34 -7.05 4.65
N GLU A 176 -14.46 -7.58 3.79
CA GLU A 176 -14.71 -8.85 3.13
C GLU A 176 -14.47 -10.03 4.08
N PRO A 177 -15.49 -10.86 4.39
CA PRO A 177 -15.43 -11.82 5.50
C PRO A 177 -14.47 -13.00 5.26
N HIS A 178 -14.08 -13.26 4.02
CA HIS A 178 -13.25 -14.42 3.66
C HIS A 178 -11.87 -14.05 3.13
N ARG A 179 -11.48 -12.77 3.24
CA ARG A 179 -10.16 -12.31 2.80
C ARG A 179 -9.10 -12.61 3.84
N SER A 180 -7.98 -13.14 3.38
CA SER A 180 -6.82 -13.36 4.23
C SER A 180 -6.01 -12.08 4.39
N PHE A 181 -5.62 -11.76 5.62
CA PHE A 181 -4.78 -10.61 5.97
C PHE A 181 -3.55 -11.07 6.74
N SER A 182 -2.48 -10.28 6.67
CA SER A 182 -1.34 -10.45 7.57
C SER A 182 -1.73 -10.04 8.98
N LEU A 183 -1.37 -10.86 9.95
CA LEU A 183 -1.58 -10.60 11.37
C LEU A 183 -0.29 -10.11 12.03
N PRO A 184 -0.33 -9.40 13.16
CA PRO A 184 0.86 -9.01 13.91
C PRO A 184 1.76 -10.20 14.28
N PRO A 185 3.10 -10.02 14.28
CA PRO A 185 3.79 -8.77 13.99
C PRO A 185 3.74 -8.40 12.51
N LEU A 186 3.34 -7.15 12.19
CA LEU A 186 3.32 -6.67 10.80
C LEU A 186 4.72 -6.25 10.34
N GLU A 187 5.10 -6.70 9.16
CA GLU A 187 6.36 -6.33 8.52
C GLU A 187 6.12 -5.75 7.13
N PRO A 188 6.88 -4.73 6.72
CA PRO A 188 6.84 -4.24 5.36
C PRO A 188 7.26 -5.32 4.35
N ILE A 189 6.65 -5.33 3.17
CA ILE A 189 7.08 -6.19 2.07
C ILE A 189 8.38 -5.62 1.48
N TYR A 190 9.50 -6.20 1.87
CA TYR A 190 10.81 -5.82 1.37
C TYR A 190 11.14 -6.57 0.09
N LEU A 191 11.50 -5.82 -0.95
CA LEU A 191 11.97 -6.39 -2.23
C LEU A 191 13.43 -6.83 -2.17
N ARG A 192 14.16 -6.36 -1.15
CA ARG A 192 15.57 -6.67 -0.89
C ARG A 192 15.84 -6.61 0.60
N GLU A 193 16.82 -7.37 1.04
CA GLU A 193 17.33 -7.25 2.40
C GLU A 193 17.88 -5.84 2.65
N PRO A 194 17.65 -5.28 3.86
CA PRO A 194 18.22 -4.00 4.26
C PRO A 194 19.75 -4.04 4.14
N HIS A 195 20.33 -3.03 3.50
CA HIS A 195 21.78 -2.93 3.41
C HIS A 195 22.33 -2.48 4.76
N VAL A 196 22.94 -3.40 5.49
CA VAL A 196 23.69 -3.06 6.69
C VAL A 196 25.02 -2.43 6.26
N THR A 197 25.15 -1.12 6.40
CA THR A 197 26.46 -0.45 6.25
C THR A 197 27.27 -0.78 7.50
N MET A 198 28.32 -1.59 7.36
CA MET A 198 29.27 -1.75 8.45
C MET A 198 29.99 -0.41 8.66
N PRO A 199 30.07 0.10 9.89
CA PRO A 199 30.89 1.26 10.17
C PRO A 199 32.34 0.94 9.80
N LYS A 200 33.00 1.91 9.13
CA LYS A 200 34.43 1.85 8.85
C LYS A 200 35.23 2.07 10.12
#